data_ba94d51aff017a664b4eb17bf78ed171
#
_entry.id   ba94d51aff017a664b4eb17bf78ed171
#
_cell.length_a   1.000
_cell.length_b   1.000
_cell.length_c   1.000
_cell.angle_alpha   90.00
_cell.angle_beta   90.00
_cell.angle_gamma   90.00
#
_symmetry.space_group_name_H-M   'P 1'
#
loop_
_entity.id
_entity.type
_entity.pdbx_description
1 polymer ?
#
loop_
_entity_poly.entity_id
_entity_poly.type
_entity_poly.pdbx_seq_one_letter_code
_entity_poly.pdbx_strand_id
1 'polypeptide(L)'
;MPAPSVPGPTPTRSGPVTGATDGDVIRYLGIPYATAARGVPPVSAVPERGSDGSPVVRAAVEPAPACPQPSSRILDTLMQGALDGIGRSEDCQRLSITLPADLAPGEVLPVIAWFHGGGYTTGAGDLAIHDPLALVVEQRVIVVAVTARLGLLGFGGGGRGGSGRGGSGRGASDGPPANLGLLDQIEALRWIRDSIAAFGGDPATVTAMGQSAGGDAILHLMISDGARGLFRRAIVQSPPVGITGGRERMFRAMARVTRGLRSDATLDDVMRRQARAERAAWPSGIRAGLPWGPRYGHAPLPAEADRDAAWREVAPHVDLLIGTTRDETAMYLPALPVVGPLLDVPVVGRALRRVLMRAVVRPTTRLVYARPVRAFAARHRAAGGRAVRYVLRAAPASSPIGAGHTSDLPLILGTRAAWTRMRLVPPEAWPEVAARGRAVRRVWAEFARTGGVAADADARACGMRFDRG
;
A
#
# COMPACT_ATOMS: atom_id res chain seq x y z
N MET A 1 10.68 11.51 34.18
CA MET A 1 10.22 11.90 32.84
C MET A 1 8.90 12.64 33.05
N PRO A 2 8.66 13.85 32.51
CA PRO A 2 7.35 14.46 32.56
C PRO A 2 6.34 13.56 31.85
N ALA A 3 5.12 13.51 32.37
CA ALA A 3 4.03 12.76 31.73
C ALA A 3 3.83 13.25 30.28
N PRO A 4 3.57 12.37 29.31
CA PRO A 4 3.35 12.78 27.94
C PRO A 4 2.18 13.79 27.90
N SER A 5 2.44 14.96 27.34
CA SER A 5 1.39 15.95 27.13
C SER A 5 0.42 15.40 26.08
N VAL A 6 -0.83 15.23 26.43
CA VAL A 6 -1.88 14.87 25.46
C VAL A 6 -2.22 16.13 24.70
N PRO A 7 -2.05 16.14 23.36
CA PRO A 7 -2.51 17.27 22.55
C PRO A 7 -4.01 17.52 22.75
N GLY A 8 -4.42 18.77 22.77
CA GLY A 8 -5.83 19.13 22.83
C GLY A 8 -6.62 18.51 21.66
N PRO A 9 -7.97 18.45 21.75
CA PRO A 9 -8.78 17.86 20.69
C PRO A 9 -8.55 18.54 19.34
N THR A 10 -8.13 17.78 18.33
CA THR A 10 -7.95 18.24 16.96
C THR A 10 -9.24 18.00 16.18
N PRO A 11 -9.84 19.02 15.53
CA PRO A 11 -11.04 18.86 14.77
C PRO A 11 -10.80 18.08 13.48
N THR A 12 -11.67 17.14 13.17
CA THR A 12 -11.66 16.41 11.91
C THR A 12 -13.08 16.30 11.34
N ARG A 13 -13.19 15.91 10.08
CA ARG A 13 -14.49 15.69 9.45
C ARG A 13 -15.27 14.53 10.11
N SER A 14 -14.56 13.56 10.73
CA SER A 14 -15.21 12.45 11.45
C SER A 14 -15.38 12.69 12.97
N GLY A 15 -15.17 13.92 13.43
CA GLY A 15 -15.26 14.35 14.82
C GLY A 15 -13.89 14.70 15.41
N PRO A 16 -13.87 15.38 16.58
CA PRO A 16 -12.62 15.75 17.24
C PRO A 16 -11.87 14.52 17.77
N VAL A 17 -10.55 14.53 17.65
CA VAL A 17 -9.68 13.43 18.10
C VAL A 17 -8.58 13.93 19.01
N THR A 18 -8.17 13.11 19.98
CA THR A 18 -6.94 13.31 20.77
C THR A 18 -5.95 12.22 20.44
N GLY A 19 -4.67 12.59 20.28
CA GLY A 19 -3.57 11.66 20.08
C GLY A 19 -2.74 11.46 21.33
N ALA A 20 -1.60 10.80 21.19
CA ALA A 20 -0.60 10.63 22.23
C ALA A 20 0.79 11.03 21.73
N THR A 21 1.58 11.65 22.62
CA THR A 21 3.00 11.91 22.36
C THR A 21 3.80 10.63 22.60
N ASP A 22 4.61 10.25 21.63
CA ASP A 22 5.49 9.08 21.67
C ASP A 22 6.91 9.51 21.26
N GLY A 23 7.71 9.92 22.25
CA GLY A 23 9.04 10.48 22.01
C GLY A 23 8.98 11.76 21.15
N ASP A 24 9.63 11.73 19.99
CA ASP A 24 9.74 12.87 19.08
C ASP A 24 8.53 13.03 18.12
N VAL A 25 7.48 12.24 18.31
CA VAL A 25 6.28 12.27 17.45
C VAL A 25 4.99 12.34 18.26
N ILE A 26 3.95 12.87 17.63
CA ILE A 26 2.56 12.71 18.07
C ILE A 26 1.91 11.69 17.16
N ARG A 27 1.17 10.74 17.74
CA ARG A 27 0.42 9.71 17.04
C ARG A 27 -1.07 9.86 17.29
N TYR A 28 -1.84 9.79 16.20
CA TYR A 28 -3.28 9.63 16.22
C TYR A 28 -3.59 8.32 15.50
N LEU A 29 -4.02 7.31 16.22
CA LEU A 29 -4.16 5.95 15.72
C LEU A 29 -5.63 5.57 15.51
N GLY A 30 -5.93 4.84 14.44
CA GLY A 30 -7.22 4.21 14.21
C GLY A 30 -8.40 5.16 14.02
N ILE A 31 -8.19 6.35 13.45
CA ILE A 31 -9.25 7.31 13.15
C ILE A 31 -10.16 6.76 12.05
N PRO A 32 -11.49 6.66 12.23
CA PRO A 32 -12.39 6.23 11.18
C PRO A 32 -12.50 7.31 10.09
N TYR A 33 -12.20 6.95 8.85
CA TYR A 33 -12.46 7.81 7.69
C TYR A 33 -13.78 7.47 6.99
N ALA A 34 -14.24 6.23 7.15
CA ALA A 34 -15.50 5.74 6.61
C ALA A 34 -16.06 4.62 7.48
N THR A 35 -17.34 4.30 7.21
CA THR A 35 -18.00 3.07 7.66
C THR A 35 -18.51 2.32 6.45
N ALA A 36 -18.52 0.98 6.49
CA ALA A 36 -19.03 0.17 5.41
C ALA A 36 -19.57 -1.16 5.91
N ALA A 37 -20.79 -1.49 5.56
CA ALA A 37 -21.28 -2.85 5.70
C ALA A 37 -20.60 -3.76 4.66
N ARG A 38 -20.60 -5.08 4.93
CA ARG A 38 -20.04 -6.07 4.01
C ARG A 38 -20.68 -5.98 2.63
N GLY A 39 -19.87 -5.87 1.58
CA GLY A 39 -20.33 -5.78 0.19
C GLY A 39 -20.95 -4.45 -0.22
N VAL A 40 -20.90 -3.43 0.64
CA VAL A 40 -21.47 -2.09 0.39
C VAL A 40 -20.33 -1.07 0.22
N PRO A 41 -20.47 -0.06 -0.68
CA PRO A 41 -19.52 1.04 -0.76
C PRO A 41 -19.33 1.76 0.59
N PRO A 42 -18.15 2.35 0.85
CA PRO A 42 -17.92 3.12 2.05
C PRO A 42 -18.79 4.39 2.07
N VAL A 43 -19.20 4.77 3.26
CA VAL A 43 -19.83 6.05 3.54
C VAL A 43 -18.92 6.83 4.47
N SER A 44 -18.74 8.12 4.23
CA SER A 44 -17.92 9.00 5.07
C SER A 44 -18.26 8.84 6.54
N ALA A 45 -17.26 8.68 7.39
CA ALA A 45 -17.47 8.72 8.82
C ALA A 45 -17.95 10.11 9.24
N VAL A 46 -18.94 10.14 10.12
CA VAL A 46 -19.51 11.36 10.69
C VAL A 46 -19.17 11.46 12.18
N PRO A 47 -19.15 12.67 12.77
CA PRO A 47 -18.94 12.84 14.19
C PRO A 47 -19.98 12.08 15.02
N GLU A 48 -19.52 11.29 15.97
CA GLU A 48 -20.36 10.73 17.03
C GLU A 48 -20.86 11.86 17.94
N ARG A 49 -22.11 11.81 18.36
CA ARG A 49 -22.71 12.84 19.21
C ARG A 49 -23.07 12.28 20.58
N GLY A 50 -22.75 13.04 21.61
CA GLY A 50 -23.20 12.77 22.97
C GLY A 50 -24.70 13.01 23.13
N SER A 51 -25.22 12.69 24.32
CA SER A 51 -26.63 12.90 24.69
C SER A 51 -27.06 14.37 24.65
N ASP A 52 -26.10 15.29 24.78
CA ASP A 52 -26.28 16.76 24.69
C ASP A 52 -26.17 17.30 23.25
N GLY A 53 -25.96 16.42 22.27
CA GLY A 53 -25.75 16.78 20.86
C GLY A 53 -24.37 17.29 20.50
N SER A 54 -23.44 17.43 21.47
CA SER A 54 -22.05 17.82 21.21
C SER A 54 -21.27 16.69 20.52
N PRO A 55 -20.25 17.00 19.70
CA PRO A 55 -19.37 15.98 19.15
C PRO A 55 -18.57 15.29 20.25
N VAL A 56 -18.56 13.95 20.26
CA VAL A 56 -17.73 13.15 21.18
C VAL A 56 -16.27 13.24 20.74
N VAL A 57 -15.39 13.58 21.69
CA VAL A 57 -13.94 13.55 21.47
C VAL A 57 -13.46 12.09 21.52
N ARG A 58 -12.90 11.60 20.42
CA ARG A 58 -12.36 10.25 20.33
C ARG A 58 -10.89 10.21 20.74
N ALA A 59 -10.53 9.34 21.67
CA ALA A 59 -9.14 8.99 21.91
C ALA A 59 -8.62 8.12 20.77
N ALA A 60 -7.75 8.69 19.92
CA ALA A 60 -7.14 8.02 18.78
C ALA A 60 -5.77 7.44 19.19
N VAL A 61 -5.78 6.43 20.06
CA VAL A 61 -4.58 5.82 20.66
C VAL A 61 -4.45 4.32 20.38
N GLU A 62 -5.45 3.71 19.77
CA GLU A 62 -5.45 2.30 19.42
C GLU A 62 -5.19 2.12 17.91
N PRO A 63 -4.30 1.20 17.51
CA PRO A 63 -4.04 0.94 16.09
C PRO A 63 -5.30 0.55 15.31
N ALA A 64 -5.33 0.90 14.02
CA ALA A 64 -6.37 0.45 13.12
C ALA A 64 -6.39 -1.09 13.03
N PRO A 65 -7.54 -1.75 13.19
CA PRO A 65 -7.62 -3.19 13.00
C PRO A 65 -7.36 -3.54 11.52
N ALA A 66 -6.66 -4.64 11.29
CA ALA A 66 -6.50 -5.19 9.96
C ALA A 66 -7.84 -5.70 9.42
N CYS A 67 -8.07 -5.58 8.11
CA CYS A 67 -9.15 -6.30 7.45
C CYS A 67 -9.00 -7.82 7.71
N PRO A 68 -10.10 -8.57 7.93
CA PRO A 68 -10.04 -10.03 8.02
C PRO A 68 -9.29 -10.63 6.84
N GLN A 69 -8.29 -11.45 7.12
CA GLN A 69 -7.33 -11.94 6.12
C GLN A 69 -6.79 -13.33 6.48
N PRO A 70 -6.41 -14.16 5.48
CA PRO A 70 -5.81 -15.46 5.73
C PRO A 70 -4.38 -15.33 6.24
N SER A 71 -3.83 -16.43 6.80
CA SER A 71 -2.38 -16.58 6.96
C SER A 71 -1.68 -16.52 5.59
N SER A 72 -0.46 -16.05 5.57
CA SER A 72 0.34 -15.94 4.35
C SER A 72 1.70 -16.61 4.55
N ARG A 73 1.98 -17.66 3.77
CA ARG A 73 3.26 -18.36 3.85
C ARG A 73 4.47 -17.44 3.69
N ILE A 74 4.36 -16.40 2.87
CA ILE A 74 5.44 -15.43 2.68
C ILE A 74 5.65 -14.61 3.94
N LEU A 75 4.55 -14.08 4.53
CA LEU A 75 4.62 -13.36 5.80
C LEU A 75 5.14 -14.29 6.90
N ASP A 76 4.61 -15.50 6.99
CA ASP A 76 5.00 -16.48 8.03
C ASP A 76 6.47 -16.93 7.90
N THR A 77 7.05 -16.90 6.68
CA THR A 77 8.44 -17.32 6.45
C THR A 77 9.45 -16.18 6.61
N LEU A 78 9.15 -15.00 6.09
CA LEU A 78 10.11 -13.88 6.02
C LEU A 78 9.79 -12.74 6.98
N MET A 79 8.52 -12.58 7.34
CA MET A 79 8.00 -11.47 8.11
C MET A 79 7.13 -11.98 9.27
N GLN A 80 7.58 -13.07 9.89
CA GLN A 80 6.89 -13.69 11.02
C GLN A 80 6.63 -12.67 12.13
N GLY A 81 5.38 -12.65 12.65
CA GLY A 81 4.97 -11.68 13.66
C GLY A 81 4.62 -10.29 13.12
N ALA A 82 4.62 -10.06 11.82
CA ALA A 82 4.29 -8.74 11.26
C ALA A 82 2.87 -8.26 11.62
N LEU A 83 1.94 -9.18 11.86
CA LEU A 83 0.56 -8.90 12.26
C LEU A 83 0.32 -9.00 13.77
N ASP A 84 1.38 -9.26 14.57
CA ASP A 84 1.25 -9.37 16.04
C ASP A 84 0.79 -8.04 16.63
N GLY A 85 -0.14 -8.11 17.58
CA GLY A 85 -0.69 -6.92 18.23
C GLY A 85 -1.73 -6.14 17.44
N ILE A 86 -2.03 -6.54 16.19
CA ILE A 86 -3.05 -5.90 15.37
C ILE A 86 -4.33 -6.76 15.38
N GLY A 87 -5.43 -6.20 15.91
CA GLY A 87 -6.76 -6.80 15.85
C GLY A 87 -7.25 -6.98 14.40
N ARG A 88 -8.28 -7.80 14.22
CA ARG A 88 -8.92 -7.97 12.90
C ARG A 88 -10.39 -7.60 12.99
N SER A 89 -10.88 -6.76 12.07
CA SER A 89 -12.27 -6.33 12.01
C SER A 89 -12.68 -5.99 10.59
N GLU A 90 -13.95 -6.18 10.24
CA GLU A 90 -14.52 -5.62 9.02
C GLU A 90 -14.67 -4.10 9.10
N ASP A 91 -14.74 -3.53 10.30
CA ASP A 91 -14.64 -2.08 10.57
C ASP A 91 -13.15 -1.65 10.54
N CYS A 92 -12.51 -1.84 9.39
CA CYS A 92 -11.10 -1.54 9.14
C CYS A 92 -10.88 -0.28 8.30
N GLN A 93 -11.92 0.49 7.96
CA GLN A 93 -11.82 1.75 7.23
C GLN A 93 -11.29 2.85 8.16
N ARG A 94 -10.01 2.72 8.53
CA ARG A 94 -9.33 3.59 9.49
C ARG A 94 -7.98 4.05 8.98
N LEU A 95 -7.55 5.21 9.46
CA LEU A 95 -6.22 5.74 9.21
C LEU A 95 -5.55 6.16 10.50
N SER A 96 -4.22 6.22 10.45
CA SER A 96 -3.39 6.68 11.57
C SER A 96 -2.44 7.77 11.08
N ILE A 97 -2.25 8.81 11.90
CA ILE A 97 -1.41 9.96 11.58
C ILE A 97 -0.21 9.99 12.53
N THR A 98 0.98 10.17 11.97
CA THR A 98 2.20 10.43 12.73
C THR A 98 2.81 11.74 12.25
N LEU A 99 3.10 12.65 13.18
CA LEU A 99 3.68 13.95 12.92
C LEU A 99 4.76 14.31 13.96
N PRO A 100 5.69 15.26 13.68
CA PRO A 100 6.69 15.71 14.65
C PRO A 100 6.04 16.29 15.90
N ALA A 101 6.58 15.97 17.09
CA ALA A 101 6.05 16.48 18.36
C ALA A 101 6.36 17.98 18.57
N ASP A 102 7.40 18.48 17.89
CA ASP A 102 7.89 19.86 17.95
C ASP A 102 7.36 20.75 16.81
N LEU A 103 6.20 20.43 16.25
CA LEU A 103 5.57 21.22 15.19
C LEU A 103 5.28 22.63 15.70
N ALA A 104 5.89 23.64 15.03
CA ALA A 104 5.68 25.03 15.40
C ALA A 104 4.29 25.54 15.00
N PRO A 105 3.69 26.47 15.76
CA PRO A 105 2.42 27.10 15.38
C PRO A 105 2.51 27.71 13.98
N GLY A 106 1.59 27.32 13.07
CA GLY A 106 1.57 27.81 11.68
C GLY A 106 2.55 27.10 10.73
N GLU A 107 3.37 26.17 11.21
CA GLU A 107 4.21 25.36 10.33
C GLU A 107 3.33 24.40 9.52
N VAL A 108 3.61 24.32 8.20
CA VAL A 108 2.89 23.45 7.27
C VAL A 108 3.85 22.45 6.67
N LEU A 109 3.56 21.16 6.86
CA LEU A 109 4.41 20.05 6.44
C LEU A 109 3.83 19.30 5.25
N PRO A 110 4.70 18.71 4.39
CA PRO A 110 4.25 17.82 3.33
C PRO A 110 3.61 16.56 3.93
N VAL A 111 2.57 16.07 3.25
CA VAL A 111 1.79 14.90 3.67
C VAL A 111 2.09 13.71 2.78
N ILE A 112 2.37 12.56 3.38
CA ILE A 112 2.53 11.27 2.69
C ILE A 112 1.41 10.35 3.15
N ALA A 113 0.50 10.00 2.22
CA ALA A 113 -0.52 8.98 2.43
C ALA A 113 0.06 7.60 2.06
N TRP A 114 0.25 6.74 3.06
CA TRP A 114 0.84 5.40 2.91
C TRP A 114 -0.22 4.34 2.62
N PHE A 115 -0.05 3.61 1.52
CA PHE A 115 -0.86 2.46 1.11
C PHE A 115 -0.01 1.20 1.15
N HIS A 116 -0.31 0.30 2.08
CA HIS A 116 0.48 -0.90 2.33
C HIS A 116 0.40 -1.93 1.19
N GLY A 117 1.41 -2.79 1.10
CA GLY A 117 1.43 -3.96 0.23
C GLY A 117 0.67 -5.17 0.78
N GLY A 118 1.01 -6.36 0.25
CA GLY A 118 0.41 -7.63 0.70
C GLY A 118 -0.53 -8.27 -0.32
N GLY A 119 -0.37 -7.95 -1.61
CA GLY A 119 -1.09 -8.62 -2.71
C GLY A 119 -2.61 -8.41 -2.70
N TYR A 120 -3.10 -7.34 -2.11
CA TYR A 120 -4.53 -7.08 -1.85
C TYR A 120 -5.20 -8.15 -0.98
N THR A 121 -4.42 -9.01 -0.33
CA THR A 121 -4.92 -10.15 0.45
C THR A 121 -4.61 -10.00 1.92
N THR A 122 -3.44 -9.44 2.24
CA THR A 122 -2.91 -9.33 3.61
C THR A 122 -2.30 -7.94 3.87
N GLY A 123 -2.06 -7.62 5.14
CA GLY A 123 -1.46 -6.37 5.57
C GLY A 123 -2.43 -5.45 6.32
N ALA A 124 -1.89 -4.36 6.83
CA ALA A 124 -2.60 -3.24 7.45
C ALA A 124 -1.69 -2.00 7.45
N GLY A 125 -2.27 -0.81 7.58
CA GLY A 125 -1.51 0.44 7.65
C GLY A 125 -0.59 0.50 8.87
N ASP A 126 -1.09 0.08 10.02
CA ASP A 126 -0.44 0.23 11.35
C ASP A 126 0.47 -0.93 11.76
N LEU A 127 0.94 -1.75 10.80
CA LEU A 127 1.94 -2.77 11.13
C LEU A 127 3.23 -2.11 11.65
N ALA A 128 3.86 -2.70 12.66
CA ALA A 128 5.12 -2.19 13.23
C ALA A 128 6.24 -1.98 12.19
N ILE A 129 6.21 -2.75 11.09
CA ILE A 129 7.12 -2.60 9.95
C ILE A 129 6.78 -1.38 9.07
N HIS A 130 5.63 -0.77 9.26
CA HIS A 130 5.20 0.44 8.55
C HIS A 130 5.33 1.70 9.42
N ASP A 131 5.84 1.59 10.66
CA ASP A 131 6.04 2.73 11.55
C ASP A 131 6.88 3.82 10.85
N PRO A 132 6.34 5.04 10.67
CA PRO A 132 7.03 6.09 9.93
C PRO A 132 7.97 6.93 10.80
N LEU A 133 8.24 6.56 12.06
CA LEU A 133 9.00 7.35 13.04
C LEU A 133 10.25 7.99 12.45
N ALA A 134 11.13 7.18 11.86
CA ALA A 134 12.39 7.69 11.31
C ALA A 134 12.18 8.68 10.15
N LEU A 135 11.18 8.43 9.28
CA LEU A 135 10.85 9.31 8.16
C LEU A 135 10.29 10.65 8.66
N VAL A 136 9.40 10.60 9.66
CA VAL A 136 8.76 11.78 10.24
C VAL A 136 9.78 12.66 10.95
N VAL A 137 10.59 12.07 11.85
CA VAL A 137 11.57 12.80 12.67
C VAL A 137 12.72 13.34 11.81
N GLU A 138 13.31 12.51 10.95
CA GLU A 138 14.47 12.91 10.15
C GLU A 138 14.11 13.92 9.06
N GLN A 139 12.89 13.84 8.53
CA GLN A 139 12.54 14.58 7.32
C GLN A 139 11.41 15.58 7.50
N ARG A 140 10.86 15.75 8.71
CA ARG A 140 9.75 16.70 9.01
C ARG A 140 8.63 16.57 7.95
N VAL A 141 7.96 15.43 7.94
CA VAL A 141 6.79 15.13 7.10
C VAL A 141 5.69 14.59 7.99
N ILE A 142 4.46 14.69 7.55
CA ILE A 142 3.32 14.00 8.16
C ILE A 142 3.05 12.73 7.36
N VAL A 143 2.93 11.59 8.05
CA VAL A 143 2.57 10.33 7.40
C VAL A 143 1.20 9.88 7.87
N VAL A 144 0.33 9.57 6.91
CA VAL A 144 -1.01 9.03 7.13
C VAL A 144 -1.06 7.60 6.61
N ALA A 145 -1.06 6.63 7.52
CA ALA A 145 -1.17 5.21 7.17
C ALA A 145 -2.64 4.81 6.99
N VAL A 146 -2.97 4.19 5.85
CA VAL A 146 -4.35 3.85 5.49
C VAL A 146 -4.56 2.34 5.57
N THR A 147 -5.59 1.90 6.31
CA THR A 147 -6.10 0.53 6.30
C THR A 147 -7.44 0.49 5.57
N ALA A 148 -7.63 -0.47 4.68
CA ALA A 148 -8.79 -0.62 3.82
C ALA A 148 -9.18 -2.09 3.67
N ARG A 149 -10.37 -2.38 3.11
CA ARG A 149 -10.80 -3.75 2.83
C ARG A 149 -9.92 -4.44 1.81
N LEU A 150 -9.67 -5.72 2.06
CA LEU A 150 -8.80 -6.61 1.28
C LEU A 150 -9.56 -7.87 0.81
N GLY A 151 -8.92 -8.65 -0.05
CA GLY A 151 -9.36 -9.96 -0.46
C GLY A 151 -10.78 -9.97 -1.01
N LEU A 152 -11.54 -10.97 -0.57
CA LEU A 152 -12.94 -11.13 -0.93
C LEU A 152 -13.81 -9.95 -0.49
N LEU A 153 -13.51 -9.35 0.68
CA LEU A 153 -14.26 -8.21 1.24
C LEU A 153 -14.03 -6.92 0.44
N GLY A 154 -12.81 -6.72 -0.10
CA GLY A 154 -12.44 -5.52 -0.83
C GLY A 154 -12.58 -5.64 -2.36
N PHE A 155 -12.43 -6.84 -2.92
CA PHE A 155 -12.29 -7.04 -4.37
C PHE A 155 -13.07 -8.24 -4.92
N GLY A 156 -13.95 -8.86 -4.11
CA GLY A 156 -14.71 -10.05 -4.50
C GLY A 156 -15.97 -9.78 -5.31
N GLY A 157 -16.35 -8.52 -5.47
CA GLY A 157 -17.57 -8.11 -6.17
C GLY A 157 -17.48 -8.15 -7.70
N GLY A 158 -18.50 -7.65 -8.38
CA GLY A 158 -18.54 -7.56 -9.84
C GLY A 158 -19.17 -8.79 -10.50
N GLY A 159 -20.29 -9.29 -9.97
CA GLY A 159 -21.20 -10.20 -10.68
C GLY A 159 -21.58 -9.64 -12.05
N ARG A 160 -22.34 -10.37 -12.88
CA ARG A 160 -22.79 -9.95 -14.22
C ARG A 160 -23.46 -8.57 -14.18
N GLY A 161 -22.69 -7.53 -14.26
CA GLY A 161 -23.11 -6.13 -14.40
C GLY A 161 -22.50 -5.57 -15.65
N GLY A 162 -23.31 -5.20 -16.61
CA GLY A 162 -22.98 -4.96 -17.98
C GLY A 162 -21.90 -3.90 -18.22
N SER A 163 -21.10 -4.14 -19.25
CA SER A 163 -20.51 -3.15 -20.10
C SER A 163 -21.62 -2.31 -20.76
N GLY A 164 -22.20 -1.38 -20.03
CA GLY A 164 -23.17 -0.41 -20.55
C GLY A 164 -22.49 0.91 -20.82
N ARG A 165 -22.21 1.20 -22.09
CA ARG A 165 -22.11 2.57 -22.58
C ARG A 165 -23.39 3.30 -22.15
N GLY A 166 -23.23 4.40 -21.40
CA GLY A 166 -24.18 5.49 -21.19
C GLY A 166 -25.66 5.14 -21.32
N GLY A 167 -26.23 4.49 -20.32
CA GLY A 167 -27.66 4.28 -20.25
C GLY A 167 -28.11 4.33 -18.81
N SER A 168 -28.99 5.27 -18.50
CA SER A 168 -29.72 5.43 -17.22
C SER A 168 -30.76 4.28 -17.03
N GLY A 169 -30.35 3.04 -17.25
CA GLY A 169 -31.18 1.85 -17.10
C GLY A 169 -30.88 1.13 -15.80
N ARG A 170 -31.86 1.09 -14.90
CA ARG A 170 -31.92 0.31 -13.66
C ARG A 170 -31.84 -1.21 -13.93
N GLY A 171 -30.63 -1.71 -14.22
CA GLY A 171 -30.30 -3.11 -14.13
C GLY A 171 -29.44 -3.30 -12.90
N ALA A 172 -30.06 -3.61 -11.75
CA ALA A 172 -29.35 -3.97 -10.53
C ALA A 172 -28.44 -5.17 -10.85
N SER A 173 -27.13 -5.03 -10.71
CA SER A 173 -26.20 -6.15 -10.76
C SER A 173 -26.47 -7.04 -9.55
N ASP A 174 -26.74 -8.33 -9.78
CA ASP A 174 -27.04 -9.35 -8.74
C ASP A 174 -25.83 -9.65 -7.82
N GLY A 175 -25.14 -8.64 -7.31
CA GLY A 175 -24.01 -8.88 -6.42
C GLY A 175 -23.33 -7.59 -5.95
N PRO A 176 -22.44 -7.67 -4.93
CA PRO A 176 -21.74 -6.53 -4.42
C PRO A 176 -20.87 -5.86 -5.50
N PRO A 177 -20.65 -4.52 -5.41
CA PRO A 177 -19.74 -3.81 -6.31
C PRO A 177 -18.33 -4.39 -6.26
N ALA A 178 -17.62 -4.34 -7.39
CA ALA A 178 -16.18 -4.55 -7.40
C ALA A 178 -15.44 -3.35 -6.82
N ASN A 179 -14.15 -3.50 -6.54
CA ASN A 179 -13.25 -2.39 -6.18
C ASN A 179 -13.58 -1.68 -4.87
N LEU A 180 -14.28 -2.33 -3.93
CA LEU A 180 -14.62 -1.72 -2.64
C LEU A 180 -13.36 -1.24 -1.89
N GLY A 181 -12.25 -1.98 -1.98
CA GLY A 181 -10.97 -1.54 -1.40
C GLY A 181 -10.41 -0.27 -2.04
N LEU A 182 -10.60 -0.05 -3.36
CA LEU A 182 -10.24 1.25 -3.98
C LEU A 182 -11.19 2.38 -3.53
N LEU A 183 -12.48 2.09 -3.39
CA LEU A 183 -13.43 3.08 -2.89
C LEU A 183 -13.11 3.49 -1.45
N ASP A 184 -12.70 2.55 -0.60
CA ASP A 184 -12.20 2.85 0.75
C ASP A 184 -10.98 3.79 0.69
N GLN A 185 -10.00 3.50 -0.18
CA GLN A 185 -8.81 4.33 -0.34
C GLN A 185 -9.13 5.74 -0.89
N ILE A 186 -10.10 5.87 -1.78
CA ILE A 186 -10.59 7.17 -2.25
C ILE A 186 -11.19 7.95 -1.08
N GLU A 187 -11.98 7.30 -0.25
CA GLU A 187 -12.62 7.94 0.90
C GLU A 187 -11.59 8.36 1.97
N ALA A 188 -10.53 7.57 2.17
CA ALA A 188 -9.39 7.96 3.00
C ALA A 188 -8.67 9.21 2.46
N LEU A 189 -8.43 9.28 1.15
CA LEU A 189 -7.84 10.46 0.53
C LEU A 189 -8.74 11.71 0.64
N ARG A 190 -10.06 11.55 0.53
CA ARG A 190 -11.02 12.65 0.79
C ARG A 190 -10.94 13.11 2.24
N TRP A 191 -10.89 12.17 3.18
CA TRP A 191 -10.71 12.49 4.60
C TRP A 191 -9.42 13.28 4.84
N ILE A 192 -8.29 12.86 4.23
CA ILE A 192 -7.00 13.57 4.31
C ILE A 192 -7.14 15.00 3.78
N ARG A 193 -7.69 15.18 2.58
CA ARG A 193 -7.93 16.52 2.00
C ARG A 193 -8.71 17.44 2.94
N ASP A 194 -9.75 16.88 3.58
CA ASP A 194 -10.72 17.68 4.35
C ASP A 194 -10.25 17.94 5.80
N SER A 195 -9.28 17.17 6.32
CA SER A 195 -8.93 17.21 7.76
C SER A 195 -7.44 17.46 8.04
N ILE A 196 -6.53 17.17 7.10
CA ILE A 196 -5.08 17.13 7.42
C ILE A 196 -4.48 18.50 7.77
N ALA A 197 -5.12 19.58 7.34
CA ALA A 197 -4.69 20.95 7.70
C ALA A 197 -4.76 21.20 9.22
N ALA A 198 -5.70 20.56 9.93
CA ALA A 198 -5.80 20.66 11.38
C ALA A 198 -4.61 20.00 12.13
N PHE A 199 -3.83 19.18 11.43
CA PHE A 199 -2.62 18.54 11.93
C PHE A 199 -1.33 19.21 11.40
N GLY A 200 -1.45 20.39 10.76
CA GLY A 200 -0.31 21.10 10.16
C GLY A 200 0.12 20.51 8.81
N GLY A 201 -0.70 19.71 8.15
CA GLY A 201 -0.40 19.15 6.82
C GLY A 201 -0.95 20.02 5.68
N ASP A 202 -0.23 20.01 4.54
CA ASP A 202 -0.69 20.68 3.31
C ASP A 202 -1.62 19.76 2.49
N PRO A 203 -2.92 20.02 2.44
CA PRO A 203 -3.85 19.20 1.65
C PRO A 203 -3.68 19.37 0.13
N ALA A 204 -3.02 20.44 -0.33
CA ALA A 204 -2.82 20.71 -1.76
C ALA A 204 -1.65 19.90 -2.36
N THR A 205 -0.74 19.40 -1.52
CA THR A 205 0.48 18.72 -1.96
C THR A 205 0.62 17.29 -1.42
N VAL A 206 -0.49 16.60 -1.18
CA VAL A 206 -0.48 15.21 -0.74
C VAL A 206 0.28 14.32 -1.71
N THR A 207 1.18 13.50 -1.18
CA THR A 207 1.91 12.45 -1.90
C THR A 207 1.33 11.08 -1.54
N ALA A 208 0.78 10.38 -2.51
CA ALA A 208 0.39 8.98 -2.32
C ALA A 208 1.64 8.09 -2.42
N MET A 209 1.96 7.32 -1.39
CA MET A 209 3.10 6.40 -1.35
C MET A 209 2.63 4.98 -1.09
N GLY A 210 3.14 4.01 -1.84
CA GLY A 210 2.77 2.62 -1.63
C GLY A 210 3.73 1.63 -2.27
N GLN A 211 3.78 0.43 -1.69
CA GLN A 211 4.66 -0.64 -2.12
C GLN A 211 3.84 -1.85 -2.61
N SER A 212 4.33 -2.56 -3.63
CA SER A 212 3.68 -3.77 -4.15
C SER A 212 2.22 -3.49 -4.58
N ALA A 213 1.25 -4.21 -3.99
CA ALA A 213 -0.18 -3.96 -4.20
C ALA A 213 -0.59 -2.52 -3.85
N GLY A 214 0.01 -1.89 -2.82
CA GLY A 214 -0.22 -0.48 -2.51
C GLY A 214 0.29 0.46 -3.61
N GLY A 215 1.45 0.16 -4.18
CA GLY A 215 1.94 0.90 -5.36
C GLY A 215 1.06 0.70 -6.59
N ASP A 216 0.59 -0.53 -6.82
CA ASP A 216 -0.36 -0.82 -7.90
C ASP A 216 -1.72 -0.12 -7.67
N ALA A 217 -2.21 -0.07 -6.42
CA ALA A 217 -3.42 0.66 -6.07
C ALA A 217 -3.31 2.16 -6.43
N ILE A 218 -2.16 2.80 -6.15
CA ILE A 218 -1.93 4.20 -6.51
C ILE A 218 -2.03 4.41 -8.03
N LEU A 219 -1.46 3.52 -8.84
CA LEU A 219 -1.59 3.61 -10.29
C LEU A 219 -3.06 3.52 -10.76
N HIS A 220 -3.88 2.72 -10.07
CA HIS A 220 -5.32 2.66 -10.34
C HIS A 220 -6.06 3.88 -9.80
N LEU A 221 -5.69 4.39 -8.62
CA LEU A 221 -6.26 5.63 -8.06
C LEU A 221 -6.02 6.84 -8.96
N MET A 222 -4.87 6.93 -9.66
CA MET A 222 -4.61 8.01 -10.62
C MET A 222 -5.72 8.14 -11.69
N ILE A 223 -6.33 7.02 -12.08
CA ILE A 223 -7.37 6.96 -13.13
C ILE A 223 -8.76 6.62 -12.61
N SER A 224 -8.94 6.63 -11.29
CA SER A 224 -10.22 6.32 -10.66
C SER A 224 -11.13 7.54 -10.61
N ASP A 225 -12.40 7.36 -10.95
CA ASP A 225 -13.41 8.38 -10.73
C ASP A 225 -13.49 8.73 -9.25
N GLY A 226 -13.48 10.04 -8.96
CA GLY A 226 -13.54 10.58 -7.60
C GLY A 226 -12.21 10.59 -6.83
N ALA A 227 -11.09 10.13 -7.43
CA ALA A 227 -9.74 10.26 -6.87
C ALA A 227 -8.93 11.39 -7.50
N ARG A 228 -9.34 11.93 -8.63
CA ARG A 228 -8.62 13.00 -9.33
C ARG A 228 -8.45 14.23 -8.42
N GLY A 229 -7.21 14.73 -8.33
CA GLY A 229 -6.87 15.90 -7.52
C GLY A 229 -6.76 15.65 -6.02
N LEU A 230 -6.96 14.42 -5.53
CA LEU A 230 -6.78 14.08 -4.11
C LEU A 230 -5.31 13.90 -3.71
N PHE A 231 -4.42 13.76 -4.68
CA PHE A 231 -2.97 13.79 -4.46
C PHE A 231 -2.25 14.39 -5.68
N ARG A 232 -1.16 15.07 -5.42
CA ARG A 232 -0.35 15.77 -6.43
C ARG A 232 0.84 14.95 -6.88
N ARG A 233 1.32 14.03 -6.04
CA ARG A 233 2.52 13.23 -6.25
C ARG A 233 2.28 11.78 -5.93
N ALA A 234 3.00 10.89 -6.60
CA ALA A 234 2.92 9.45 -6.39
C ALA A 234 4.32 8.84 -6.25
N ILE A 235 4.56 8.14 -5.15
CA ILE A 235 5.73 7.30 -4.92
C ILE A 235 5.27 5.84 -5.01
N VAL A 236 5.64 5.19 -6.10
CA VAL A 236 5.14 3.87 -6.47
C VAL A 236 6.29 2.86 -6.44
N GLN A 237 6.30 2.03 -5.39
CA GLN A 237 7.38 1.09 -5.12
C GLN A 237 7.00 -0.31 -5.55
N SER A 238 7.75 -0.87 -6.48
CA SER A 238 7.64 -2.27 -6.92
C SER A 238 6.20 -2.72 -7.28
N PRO A 239 5.43 -1.95 -8.07
CA PRO A 239 4.08 -2.36 -8.47
C PRO A 239 4.16 -3.55 -9.45
N PRO A 240 3.35 -4.61 -9.28
CA PRO A 240 3.38 -5.80 -10.15
C PRO A 240 2.62 -5.58 -11.47
N VAL A 241 2.87 -4.46 -12.16
CA VAL A 241 2.12 -3.99 -13.35
C VAL A 241 2.02 -5.04 -14.46
N GLY A 242 3.00 -5.94 -14.56
CA GLY A 242 3.02 -6.97 -15.62
C GLY A 242 1.95 -8.06 -15.47
N ILE A 243 1.29 -8.14 -14.31
CA ILE A 243 0.25 -9.16 -14.05
C ILE A 243 -1.10 -8.57 -13.65
N THR A 244 -1.25 -7.25 -13.64
CA THR A 244 -2.50 -6.59 -13.22
C THR A 244 -3.51 -6.38 -14.35
N GLY A 245 -3.12 -6.55 -15.60
CA GLY A 245 -4.01 -6.54 -16.76
C GLY A 245 -4.41 -7.94 -17.24
N GLY A 246 -5.48 -8.03 -18.02
CA GLY A 246 -5.96 -9.26 -18.64
C GLY A 246 -6.48 -10.31 -17.65
N ARG A 247 -7.04 -9.89 -16.50
CA ARG A 247 -7.47 -10.78 -15.42
C ARG A 247 -8.95 -11.12 -15.44
N GLU A 248 -9.71 -10.63 -16.39
CA GLU A 248 -11.18 -10.79 -16.40
C GLU A 248 -11.63 -12.27 -16.39
N ARG A 249 -10.92 -13.16 -17.13
CA ARG A 249 -11.19 -14.60 -17.12
C ARG A 249 -10.98 -15.20 -15.72
N MET A 250 -9.91 -14.79 -15.04
CA MET A 250 -9.59 -15.20 -13.66
C MET A 250 -10.67 -14.73 -12.70
N PHE A 251 -11.03 -13.45 -12.73
CA PHE A 251 -12.09 -12.91 -11.89
C PHE A 251 -13.44 -13.60 -12.09
N ARG A 252 -13.79 -13.93 -13.34
CA ARG A 252 -15.01 -14.71 -13.61
C ARG A 252 -14.98 -16.12 -13.01
N ALA A 253 -13.82 -16.78 -13.02
CA ALA A 253 -13.66 -18.09 -12.38
C ALA A 253 -13.83 -17.98 -10.85
N MET A 254 -13.19 -16.99 -10.23
CA MET A 254 -13.29 -16.70 -8.79
C MET A 254 -14.74 -16.33 -8.40
N ALA A 255 -15.40 -15.48 -9.18
CA ALA A 255 -16.77 -15.03 -8.92
C ALA A 255 -17.79 -16.18 -8.92
N ARG A 256 -17.56 -17.27 -9.69
CA ARG A 256 -18.43 -18.47 -9.63
C ARG A 256 -18.38 -19.14 -8.26
N VAL A 257 -17.22 -19.11 -7.61
CA VAL A 257 -16.99 -19.69 -6.27
C VAL A 257 -17.57 -18.79 -5.18
N THR A 258 -17.47 -17.46 -5.35
CA THR A 258 -17.94 -16.51 -4.33
C THR A 258 -19.43 -16.18 -4.42
N ARG A 259 -20.11 -16.59 -5.49
CA ARG A 259 -21.55 -16.36 -5.68
C ARG A 259 -22.36 -16.93 -4.52
N GLY A 260 -23.39 -16.20 -4.09
CA GLY A 260 -24.28 -16.61 -3.02
C GLY A 260 -23.67 -16.56 -1.62
N LEU A 261 -22.54 -15.84 -1.45
CA LEU A 261 -22.07 -15.52 -0.12
C LEU A 261 -23.08 -14.56 0.52
N ARG A 262 -23.65 -14.97 1.63
CA ARG A 262 -24.64 -14.17 2.37
C ARG A 262 -23.97 -13.02 3.12
N SER A 263 -24.68 -11.92 3.31
CA SER A 263 -24.19 -10.76 4.09
C SER A 263 -23.96 -11.11 5.57
N ASP A 264 -24.73 -12.06 6.12
CA ASP A 264 -24.66 -12.55 7.49
C ASP A 264 -23.72 -13.76 7.68
N ALA A 265 -22.99 -14.19 6.63
CA ALA A 265 -22.04 -15.30 6.73
C ALA A 265 -20.96 -15.00 7.79
N THR A 266 -20.52 -16.03 8.53
CA THR A 266 -19.43 -15.89 9.50
C THR A 266 -18.12 -15.50 8.82
N LEU A 267 -17.18 -14.90 9.56
CA LEU A 267 -15.86 -14.60 9.03
C LEU A 267 -15.13 -15.85 8.55
N ASP A 268 -15.30 -16.96 9.24
CA ASP A 268 -14.73 -18.24 8.81
C ASP A 268 -15.30 -18.72 7.46
N ASP A 269 -16.59 -18.50 7.21
CA ASP A 269 -17.20 -18.80 5.91
C ASP A 269 -16.61 -17.91 4.82
N VAL A 270 -16.43 -16.62 5.11
CA VAL A 270 -15.80 -15.67 4.19
C VAL A 270 -14.38 -16.13 3.87
N MET A 271 -13.57 -16.45 4.88
CA MET A 271 -12.18 -16.89 4.68
C MET A 271 -12.08 -18.23 3.95
N ARG A 272 -12.93 -19.20 4.27
CA ARG A 272 -13.02 -20.46 3.51
C ARG A 272 -13.40 -20.22 2.05
N ARG A 273 -14.33 -19.31 1.80
CA ARG A 273 -14.78 -18.96 0.44
C ARG A 273 -13.68 -18.25 -0.32
N GLN A 274 -12.97 -17.32 0.34
CA GLN A 274 -11.80 -16.65 -0.22
C GLN A 274 -10.72 -17.65 -0.65
N ALA A 275 -10.34 -18.58 0.21
CA ALA A 275 -9.34 -19.61 -0.10
C ALA A 275 -9.76 -20.51 -1.29
N ARG A 276 -11.05 -20.82 -1.43
CA ARG A 276 -11.56 -21.56 -2.60
C ARG A 276 -11.46 -20.72 -3.88
N ALA A 277 -11.79 -19.42 -3.80
CA ALA A 277 -11.69 -18.51 -4.94
C ALA A 277 -10.23 -18.34 -5.40
N GLU A 278 -9.29 -18.22 -4.49
CA GLU A 278 -7.85 -18.16 -4.78
C GLU A 278 -7.35 -19.42 -5.50
N ARG A 279 -7.83 -20.61 -5.07
CA ARG A 279 -7.54 -21.86 -5.81
C ARG A 279 -8.13 -21.87 -7.22
N ALA A 280 -9.31 -21.28 -7.41
CA ALA A 280 -9.93 -21.15 -8.73
C ALA A 280 -9.17 -20.20 -9.66
N ALA A 281 -8.30 -19.35 -9.12
CA ALA A 281 -7.42 -18.49 -9.90
C ALA A 281 -6.19 -19.23 -10.48
N TRP A 282 -5.75 -20.36 -9.91
CA TRP A 282 -4.49 -21.06 -10.29
C TRP A 282 -4.34 -21.36 -11.79
N PRO A 283 -5.37 -21.74 -12.55
CA PRO A 283 -5.25 -21.95 -13.99
C PRO A 283 -4.85 -20.68 -14.78
N SER A 284 -4.86 -19.50 -14.15
CA SER A 284 -4.43 -18.24 -14.76
C SER A 284 -2.91 -18.02 -14.76
N GLY A 285 -2.13 -19.02 -14.31
CA GLY A 285 -0.67 -18.99 -14.31
C GLY A 285 -0.10 -17.87 -13.44
N ILE A 286 0.86 -17.11 -13.95
CA ILE A 286 1.55 -16.05 -13.18
C ILE A 286 0.59 -14.98 -12.61
N ARG A 287 -0.57 -14.74 -13.25
CA ARG A 287 -1.58 -13.80 -12.75
C ARG A 287 -2.25 -14.27 -11.45
N ALA A 288 -2.26 -15.58 -11.20
CA ALA A 288 -2.76 -16.14 -9.93
C ALA A 288 -1.88 -15.76 -8.73
N GLY A 289 -0.67 -15.25 -8.95
CA GLY A 289 0.17 -14.66 -7.90
C GLY A 289 -0.40 -13.34 -7.33
N LEU A 290 -1.43 -12.76 -7.99
CA LEU A 290 -2.18 -11.60 -7.51
C LEU A 290 -3.68 -11.85 -7.76
N PRO A 291 -4.33 -12.74 -6.99
CA PRO A 291 -5.70 -13.16 -7.29
C PRO A 291 -6.72 -12.05 -7.06
N TRP A 292 -6.48 -11.20 -6.10
CA TRP A 292 -7.33 -10.04 -5.78
C TRP A 292 -6.78 -8.75 -6.35
N GLY A 293 -7.57 -7.69 -6.31
CA GLY A 293 -7.18 -6.34 -6.69
C GLY A 293 -8.14 -5.69 -7.67
N PRO A 294 -7.80 -4.48 -8.15
CA PRO A 294 -8.65 -3.65 -8.98
C PRO A 294 -9.12 -4.35 -10.26
N ARG A 295 -10.40 -4.16 -10.58
CA ARG A 295 -11.05 -4.73 -11.74
C ARG A 295 -11.54 -3.62 -12.65
N TYR A 296 -11.00 -3.57 -13.86
CA TYR A 296 -11.38 -2.61 -14.90
C TYR A 296 -12.82 -2.83 -15.38
N GLY A 297 -13.47 -1.77 -15.87
CA GLY A 297 -14.85 -1.80 -16.33
C GLY A 297 -15.88 -1.85 -15.20
N HIS A 298 -15.44 -1.68 -13.96
CA HIS A 298 -16.26 -1.52 -12.77
C HIS A 298 -15.84 -0.26 -12.01
N ALA A 299 -16.81 0.53 -11.54
CA ALA A 299 -16.52 1.74 -10.76
C ALA A 299 -15.51 1.43 -9.63
N PRO A 300 -14.56 2.33 -9.39
CA PRO A 300 -14.35 3.65 -10.01
C PRO A 300 -13.44 3.63 -11.26
N LEU A 301 -13.17 2.46 -11.85
CA LEU A 301 -12.20 2.31 -12.93
C LEU A 301 -12.84 2.31 -14.33
N PRO A 302 -12.17 2.89 -15.34
CA PRO A 302 -12.58 2.81 -16.73
C PRO A 302 -12.53 1.36 -17.25
N ALA A 303 -13.02 1.14 -18.47
CA ALA A 303 -12.83 -0.12 -19.19
C ALA A 303 -11.32 -0.39 -19.39
N GLU A 304 -10.92 -1.66 -19.42
CA GLU A 304 -9.50 -2.01 -19.57
C GLU A 304 -8.88 -1.48 -20.87
N ALA A 305 -9.66 -1.39 -21.92
CA ALA A 305 -9.22 -0.82 -23.20
C ALA A 305 -8.89 0.68 -23.11
N ASP A 306 -9.55 1.41 -22.20
CA ASP A 306 -9.43 2.86 -22.06
C ASP A 306 -8.36 3.28 -21.03
N ARG A 307 -7.84 2.33 -20.26
CA ARG A 307 -6.90 2.58 -19.16
C ARG A 307 -5.66 3.40 -19.56
N ASP A 308 -5.10 3.11 -20.74
CA ASP A 308 -3.87 3.76 -21.20
C ASP A 308 -4.14 5.20 -21.66
N ALA A 309 -5.35 5.49 -22.15
CA ALA A 309 -5.81 6.85 -22.43
C ALA A 309 -6.02 7.63 -21.11
N ALA A 310 -6.68 7.02 -20.12
CA ALA A 310 -6.90 7.63 -18.82
C ALA A 310 -5.57 7.96 -18.10
N TRP A 311 -4.56 7.07 -18.15
CA TRP A 311 -3.24 7.36 -17.60
C TRP A 311 -2.50 8.48 -18.37
N ARG A 312 -2.66 8.60 -19.67
CA ARG A 312 -2.09 9.74 -20.44
C ARG A 312 -2.75 11.05 -20.04
N GLU A 313 -4.05 11.05 -19.84
CA GLU A 313 -4.81 12.25 -19.44
C GLU A 313 -4.36 12.78 -18.06
N VAL A 314 -4.12 11.91 -17.10
CA VAL A 314 -3.73 12.31 -15.74
C VAL A 314 -2.24 12.62 -15.59
N ALA A 315 -1.39 12.16 -16.50
CA ALA A 315 0.07 12.28 -16.40
C ALA A 315 0.57 13.71 -16.13
N PRO A 316 0.08 14.78 -16.77
CA PRO A 316 0.56 16.15 -16.50
C PRO A 316 0.20 16.66 -15.09
N HIS A 317 -0.71 15.98 -14.40
CA HIS A 317 -1.25 16.42 -13.12
C HIS A 317 -0.65 15.72 -11.91
N VAL A 318 0.14 14.64 -12.12
CA VAL A 318 0.73 13.85 -11.04
C VAL A 318 2.22 13.64 -11.28
N ASP A 319 3.06 14.18 -10.40
CA ASP A 319 4.49 13.87 -10.42
C ASP A 319 4.73 12.44 -9.94
N LEU A 320 5.58 11.68 -10.62
CA LEU A 320 5.76 10.25 -10.40
C LEU A 320 7.19 9.87 -10.04
N LEU A 321 7.40 9.28 -8.86
CA LEU A 321 8.59 8.52 -8.51
C LEU A 321 8.21 7.04 -8.52
N ILE A 322 8.70 6.28 -9.51
CA ILE A 322 8.33 4.86 -9.66
C ILE A 322 9.57 3.98 -9.77
N GLY A 323 9.57 2.85 -9.11
CA GLY A 323 10.74 1.99 -9.18
C GLY A 323 10.51 0.54 -8.81
N THR A 324 11.63 -0.19 -8.83
CA THR A 324 11.68 -1.61 -8.54
C THR A 324 12.93 -1.93 -7.74
N THR A 325 12.94 -3.10 -7.12
CA THR A 325 14.17 -3.72 -6.67
C THR A 325 14.80 -4.54 -7.81
N ARG A 326 16.09 -4.89 -7.68
CA ARG A 326 16.84 -5.61 -8.73
C ARG A 326 16.35 -7.03 -8.93
N ASP A 327 15.99 -7.71 -7.84
CA ASP A 327 15.75 -9.16 -7.80
C ASP A 327 14.35 -9.45 -7.19
N GLU A 328 13.32 -8.70 -7.61
CA GLU A 328 11.95 -8.70 -7.02
C GLU A 328 11.46 -10.09 -6.60
N THR A 329 11.46 -11.03 -7.53
CA THR A 329 10.84 -12.34 -7.27
C THR A 329 11.70 -13.28 -6.42
N ALA A 330 12.90 -12.86 -5.99
CA ALA A 330 13.72 -13.61 -5.03
C ALA A 330 13.01 -13.79 -3.67
N MET A 331 12.14 -12.85 -3.29
CA MET A 331 11.32 -12.91 -2.06
C MET A 331 10.50 -14.21 -1.97
N TYR A 332 10.04 -14.74 -3.09
CA TYR A 332 9.16 -15.90 -3.10
C TYR A 332 9.90 -17.23 -2.91
N LEU A 333 11.22 -17.28 -3.16
CA LEU A 333 12.00 -18.52 -3.12
C LEU A 333 12.00 -19.21 -1.76
N PRO A 334 12.23 -18.51 -0.62
CA PRO A 334 12.21 -19.13 0.71
C PRO A 334 10.84 -19.70 1.10
N ALA A 335 9.74 -19.16 0.55
CA ALA A 335 8.38 -19.62 0.84
C ALA A 335 7.96 -20.85 0.01
N LEU A 336 8.77 -21.29 -0.97
CA LEU A 336 8.49 -22.49 -1.75
C LEU A 336 8.81 -23.75 -0.93
N PRO A 337 7.87 -24.73 -0.82
CA PRO A 337 7.99 -25.87 0.11
C PRO A 337 9.27 -26.71 -0.07
N VAL A 338 9.71 -26.91 -1.31
CA VAL A 338 10.88 -27.73 -1.64
C VAL A 338 12.16 -26.86 -1.71
N VAL A 339 12.03 -25.66 -2.27
CA VAL A 339 13.18 -24.76 -2.51
C VAL A 339 13.69 -24.13 -1.22
N GLY A 340 12.77 -23.65 -0.37
CA GLY A 340 13.10 -22.93 0.86
C GLY A 340 14.13 -23.68 1.73
N PRO A 341 13.82 -24.92 2.18
CA PRO A 341 14.76 -25.70 2.99
C PRO A 341 16.13 -25.95 2.32
N LEU A 342 16.16 -26.16 1.00
CA LEU A 342 17.39 -26.37 0.25
C LEU A 342 18.27 -25.10 0.19
N LEU A 343 17.66 -23.91 0.22
CA LEU A 343 18.41 -22.65 0.25
C LEU A 343 19.14 -22.43 1.57
N ASP A 344 18.72 -23.06 2.65
CA ASP A 344 19.35 -22.98 3.96
C ASP A 344 20.57 -23.91 4.11
N VAL A 345 20.77 -24.86 3.18
CA VAL A 345 21.97 -25.76 3.15
C VAL A 345 23.18 -25.00 2.56
N PRO A 346 24.29 -24.79 3.29
CA PRO A 346 25.33 -23.81 2.94
C PRO A 346 25.92 -23.92 1.53
N VAL A 347 26.28 -25.11 1.06
CA VAL A 347 26.90 -25.31 -0.28
C VAL A 347 25.80 -25.42 -1.35
N VAL A 348 24.84 -26.30 -1.12
CA VAL A 348 23.71 -26.56 -2.04
C VAL A 348 22.91 -25.30 -2.25
N GLY A 349 22.56 -24.58 -1.18
CA GLY A 349 21.78 -23.35 -1.24
C GLY A 349 22.49 -22.26 -2.04
N ARG A 350 23.80 -22.10 -1.91
CA ARG A 350 24.53 -21.12 -2.74
C ARG A 350 24.51 -21.46 -4.23
N ALA A 351 24.69 -22.72 -4.58
CA ALA A 351 24.66 -23.19 -5.96
C ALA A 351 23.23 -23.05 -6.53
N LEU A 352 22.24 -23.55 -5.80
CA LEU A 352 20.81 -23.46 -6.16
C LEU A 352 20.36 -22.00 -6.34
N ARG A 353 20.74 -21.10 -5.41
CA ARG A 353 20.44 -19.68 -5.51
C ARG A 353 20.99 -19.07 -6.80
N ARG A 354 22.26 -19.36 -7.17
CA ARG A 354 22.84 -18.85 -8.42
C ARG A 354 22.05 -19.29 -9.66
N VAL A 355 21.63 -20.56 -9.70
CA VAL A 355 20.82 -21.11 -10.80
C VAL A 355 19.45 -20.42 -10.82
N LEU A 356 18.74 -20.39 -9.70
CA LEU A 356 17.41 -19.81 -9.59
C LEU A 356 17.40 -18.30 -9.91
N MET A 357 18.43 -17.56 -9.47
CA MET A 357 18.57 -16.14 -9.79
C MET A 357 18.65 -15.90 -11.29
N ARG A 358 19.33 -16.76 -12.05
CA ARG A 358 19.47 -16.61 -13.51
C ARG A 358 18.25 -17.14 -14.26
N ALA A 359 17.77 -18.32 -13.89
CA ALA A 359 16.75 -19.05 -14.65
C ALA A 359 15.32 -18.61 -14.31
N VAL A 360 15.07 -18.15 -13.10
CA VAL A 360 13.71 -17.83 -12.61
C VAL A 360 13.58 -16.36 -12.21
N VAL A 361 14.41 -15.91 -11.24
CA VAL A 361 14.23 -14.60 -10.62
C VAL A 361 14.38 -13.45 -11.62
N ARG A 362 15.48 -13.41 -12.38
CA ARG A 362 15.70 -12.31 -13.34
C ARG A 362 14.66 -12.25 -14.46
N PRO A 363 14.27 -13.36 -15.13
CA PRO A 363 13.22 -13.34 -16.13
C PRO A 363 11.86 -12.90 -15.57
N THR A 364 11.45 -13.45 -14.41
CA THR A 364 10.16 -13.11 -13.80
C THR A 364 10.14 -11.67 -13.24
N THR A 365 11.23 -11.22 -12.61
CA THR A 365 11.39 -9.80 -12.22
C THR A 365 11.25 -8.88 -13.43
N ARG A 366 11.90 -9.23 -14.54
CA ARG A 366 11.82 -8.44 -15.77
C ARG A 366 10.40 -8.40 -16.35
N LEU A 367 9.69 -9.53 -16.33
CA LEU A 367 8.35 -9.66 -16.90
C LEU A 367 7.30 -8.94 -16.03
N VAL A 368 7.33 -9.15 -14.72
CA VAL A 368 6.27 -8.67 -13.81
C VAL A 368 6.47 -7.22 -13.41
N TYR A 369 7.72 -6.80 -13.20
CA TYR A 369 8.06 -5.51 -12.59
C TYR A 369 8.86 -4.60 -13.53
N ALA A 370 10.10 -4.95 -13.88
CA ALA A 370 11.06 -4.00 -14.42
C ALA A 370 10.69 -3.46 -15.82
N ARG A 371 10.23 -4.31 -16.76
CA ARG A 371 9.81 -3.86 -18.10
C ARG A 371 8.52 -3.06 -18.05
N PRO A 372 7.45 -3.52 -17.36
CA PRO A 372 6.21 -2.77 -17.24
C PRO A 372 6.38 -1.42 -16.52
N VAL A 373 7.16 -1.36 -15.44
CA VAL A 373 7.47 -0.10 -14.72
C VAL A 373 8.24 0.88 -15.61
N ARG A 374 9.23 0.39 -16.36
CA ARG A 374 9.96 1.23 -17.33
C ARG A 374 9.02 1.77 -18.42
N ALA A 375 8.16 0.93 -18.97
CA ALA A 375 7.19 1.33 -20.00
C ALA A 375 6.17 2.35 -19.45
N PHE A 376 5.72 2.15 -18.19
CA PHE A 376 4.82 3.08 -17.53
C PHE A 376 5.46 4.46 -17.36
N ALA A 377 6.68 4.54 -16.82
CA ALA A 377 7.39 5.79 -16.64
C ALA A 377 7.64 6.52 -17.96
N ALA A 378 8.03 5.78 -19.03
CA ALA A 378 8.22 6.34 -20.35
C ALA A 378 6.91 6.90 -20.94
N ARG A 379 5.79 6.17 -20.80
CA ARG A 379 4.47 6.63 -21.25
C ARG A 379 4.02 7.86 -20.49
N HIS A 380 4.23 7.90 -19.17
CA HIS A 380 3.89 9.03 -18.33
C HIS A 380 4.63 10.31 -18.78
N ARG A 381 5.95 10.21 -19.04
CA ARG A 381 6.73 11.32 -19.59
C ARG A 381 6.28 11.74 -20.99
N ALA A 382 6.03 10.78 -21.86
CA ALA A 382 5.56 11.06 -23.23
C ALA A 382 4.19 11.76 -23.26
N ALA A 383 3.41 11.65 -22.19
CA ALA A 383 2.14 12.36 -22.02
C ALA A 383 2.28 13.72 -21.28
N GLY A 384 3.51 14.24 -21.13
CA GLY A 384 3.77 15.54 -20.50
C GLY A 384 3.88 15.49 -18.97
N GLY A 385 3.85 14.31 -18.35
CA GLY A 385 4.04 14.15 -16.91
C GLY A 385 5.52 14.10 -16.51
N ARG A 386 5.83 14.52 -15.28
CA ARG A 386 7.16 14.35 -14.70
C ARG A 386 7.26 12.95 -14.07
N ALA A 387 8.30 12.18 -14.44
CA ALA A 387 8.53 10.86 -13.87
C ALA A 387 10.03 10.61 -13.64
N VAL A 388 10.38 10.25 -12.42
CA VAL A 388 11.69 9.70 -12.07
C VAL A 388 11.54 8.21 -11.82
N ARG A 389 12.38 7.41 -12.49
CA ARG A 389 12.44 5.96 -12.29
C ARG A 389 13.65 5.59 -11.45
N TYR A 390 13.49 4.69 -10.48
CA TYR A 390 14.61 4.14 -9.72
C TYR A 390 14.69 2.62 -9.81
N VAL A 391 15.88 2.07 -9.51
CA VAL A 391 16.10 0.66 -9.25
C VAL A 391 16.98 0.52 -8.01
N LEU A 392 16.45 -0.09 -6.95
CA LEU A 392 17.23 -0.48 -5.77
C LEU A 392 18.09 -1.70 -6.12
N ARG A 393 19.40 -1.53 -6.04
CA ARG A 393 20.38 -2.55 -6.45
C ARG A 393 21.17 -3.14 -5.28
N ALA A 394 21.31 -2.36 -4.23
CA ALA A 394 22.07 -2.77 -3.05
C ALA A 394 21.17 -3.49 -2.04
N ALA A 395 21.73 -4.46 -1.39
CA ALA A 395 21.16 -5.15 -0.24
C ALA A 395 22.32 -5.56 0.69
N PRO A 396 22.06 -5.70 2.01
CA PRO A 396 23.05 -6.27 2.92
C PRO A 396 23.51 -7.66 2.44
N ALA A 397 24.78 -7.97 2.68
CA ALA A 397 25.35 -9.28 2.27
C ALA A 397 24.65 -10.47 2.95
N SER A 398 24.14 -10.26 4.17
CA SER A 398 23.36 -11.24 4.95
C SER A 398 21.90 -11.37 4.53
N SER A 399 21.41 -10.55 3.58
CA SER A 399 20.02 -10.62 3.14
C SER A 399 19.68 -11.97 2.51
N PRO A 400 18.63 -12.68 2.99
CA PRO A 400 18.24 -13.97 2.44
C PRO A 400 17.68 -13.87 1.01
N ILE A 401 17.24 -12.69 0.59
CA ILE A 401 16.62 -12.45 -0.71
C ILE A 401 17.40 -11.45 -1.59
N GLY A 402 18.57 -10.97 -1.13
CA GLY A 402 19.30 -9.91 -1.82
C GLY A 402 18.47 -8.62 -1.92
N ALA A 403 18.58 -7.92 -3.05
CA ALA A 403 17.69 -6.78 -3.36
C ALA A 403 16.35 -7.30 -3.92
N GLY A 404 15.64 -8.12 -3.14
CA GLY A 404 14.35 -8.70 -3.49
C GLY A 404 13.18 -7.79 -3.17
N HIS A 405 11.96 -8.23 -3.53
CA HIS A 405 10.74 -7.50 -3.22
C HIS A 405 10.65 -7.15 -1.73
N THR A 406 10.18 -5.98 -1.38
CA THR A 406 10.09 -5.42 -0.02
C THR A 406 11.41 -5.00 0.65
N SER A 407 12.59 -5.26 0.04
CA SER A 407 13.87 -4.85 0.62
C SER A 407 14.07 -3.33 0.69
N ASP A 408 13.22 -2.54 0.06
CA ASP A 408 13.14 -1.08 0.17
C ASP A 408 12.37 -0.60 1.40
N LEU A 409 11.45 -1.40 1.96
CA LEU A 409 10.64 -0.98 3.11
C LEU A 409 11.47 -0.65 4.35
N PRO A 410 12.42 -1.49 4.82
CA PRO A 410 13.21 -1.18 6.01
C PRO A 410 14.12 0.05 5.86
N LEU A 411 14.32 0.53 4.64
CA LEU A 411 15.04 1.79 4.37
C LEU A 411 14.18 3.03 4.64
N ILE A 412 12.85 2.88 4.65
CA ILE A 412 11.90 3.99 4.68
C ILE A 412 11.06 3.95 5.95
N LEU A 413 10.51 2.80 6.28
CA LEU A 413 9.53 2.58 7.34
C LEU A 413 9.98 1.47 8.30
N GLY A 414 9.40 1.46 9.48
CA GLY A 414 9.65 0.49 10.53
C GLY A 414 10.87 0.81 11.39
N THR A 415 10.84 0.28 12.60
CA THR A 415 11.92 0.43 13.56
C THR A 415 12.91 -0.73 13.48
N ARG A 416 14.10 -0.57 14.13
CA ARG A 416 15.03 -1.68 14.33
C ARG A 416 14.36 -2.88 14.98
N ALA A 417 13.62 -2.65 16.07
CA ALA A 417 12.95 -3.70 16.82
C ALA A 417 11.94 -4.48 15.98
N ALA A 418 11.19 -3.81 15.10
CA ALA A 418 10.25 -4.45 14.20
C ALA A 418 10.96 -5.31 13.14
N TRP A 419 11.96 -4.77 12.46
CA TRP A 419 12.62 -5.45 11.34
C TRP A 419 13.57 -6.57 11.75
N THR A 420 14.32 -6.41 12.86
CA THR A 420 15.32 -7.42 13.30
C THR A 420 14.69 -8.66 13.95
N ARG A 421 13.39 -8.66 14.23
CA ARG A 421 12.62 -9.86 14.59
C ARG A 421 12.35 -10.76 13.38
N MET A 422 12.52 -10.24 12.17
CA MET A 422 12.16 -10.90 10.93
C MET A 422 13.38 -11.46 10.20
N ARG A 423 13.21 -12.57 9.51
CA ARG A 423 14.28 -13.14 8.69
C ARG A 423 14.73 -12.23 7.54
N LEU A 424 13.87 -11.28 7.14
CA LEU A 424 14.14 -10.37 6.03
C LEU A 424 15.33 -9.44 6.31
N VAL A 425 15.46 -8.96 7.56
CA VAL A 425 16.55 -8.06 7.98
C VAL A 425 17.23 -8.66 9.21
N PRO A 426 18.29 -9.49 9.04
CA PRO A 426 19.06 -9.99 10.16
C PRO A 426 19.64 -8.86 11.02
N PRO A 427 19.74 -9.03 12.34
CA PRO A 427 20.19 -7.98 13.27
C PRO A 427 21.54 -7.32 12.89
N GLU A 428 22.46 -8.09 12.37
CA GLU A 428 23.77 -7.63 11.89
C GLU A 428 23.69 -6.74 10.63
N ALA A 429 22.61 -6.83 9.88
CA ALA A 429 22.39 -5.99 8.69
C ALA A 429 21.89 -4.58 9.03
N TRP A 430 21.38 -4.38 10.24
CA TRP A 430 20.70 -3.13 10.61
C TRP A 430 21.55 -1.87 10.47
N PRO A 431 22.86 -1.85 10.88
CA PRO A 431 23.68 -0.64 10.70
C PRO A 431 23.75 -0.15 9.25
N GLU A 432 23.88 -1.10 8.30
CA GLU A 432 23.89 -0.80 6.86
C GLU A 432 22.51 -0.32 6.39
N VAL A 433 21.43 -0.98 6.83
CA VAL A 433 20.04 -0.60 6.52
C VAL A 433 19.74 0.80 7.03
N ALA A 434 20.11 1.12 8.27
CA ALA A 434 19.87 2.43 8.87
C ALA A 434 20.65 3.55 8.15
N ALA A 435 21.93 3.31 7.83
CA ALA A 435 22.78 4.28 7.12
C ALA A 435 22.20 4.57 5.72
N ARG A 436 21.87 3.55 4.95
CA ARG A 436 21.25 3.68 3.63
C ARG A 436 19.86 4.29 3.72
N GLY A 437 19.08 3.92 4.74
CA GLY A 437 17.75 4.43 4.99
C GLY A 437 17.70 5.95 5.13
N ARG A 438 18.67 6.57 5.83
CA ARG A 438 18.74 8.04 5.92
C ARG A 438 18.82 8.72 4.55
N ALA A 439 19.63 8.17 3.64
CA ALA A 439 19.74 8.72 2.29
C ALA A 439 18.45 8.52 1.48
N VAL A 440 17.81 7.35 1.59
CA VAL A 440 16.56 7.06 0.88
C VAL A 440 15.42 7.94 1.40
N ARG A 441 15.25 8.07 2.72
CA ARG A 441 14.20 8.91 3.32
C ARG A 441 14.34 10.38 2.92
N ARG A 442 15.58 10.89 2.80
CA ARG A 442 15.83 12.25 2.29
C ARG A 442 15.31 12.42 0.86
N VAL A 443 15.62 11.49 -0.03
CA VAL A 443 15.15 11.53 -1.44
C VAL A 443 13.62 11.42 -1.52
N TRP A 444 13.00 10.55 -0.72
CA TRP A 444 11.54 10.39 -0.67
C TRP A 444 10.83 11.65 -0.18
N ALA A 445 11.34 12.23 0.89
CA ALA A 445 10.79 13.48 1.44
C ALA A 445 11.03 14.68 0.52
N GLU A 446 12.18 14.76 -0.14
CA GLU A 446 12.43 15.77 -1.17
C GLU A 446 11.42 15.67 -2.32
N PHE A 447 11.20 14.44 -2.82
CA PHE A 447 10.18 14.22 -3.83
C PHE A 447 8.78 14.63 -3.32
N ALA A 448 8.44 14.31 -2.08
CA ALA A 448 7.17 14.71 -1.48
C ALA A 448 7.02 16.24 -1.38
N ARG A 449 8.12 17.00 -1.28
CA ARG A 449 8.11 18.48 -1.24
C ARG A 449 8.05 19.09 -2.64
N THR A 450 8.83 18.56 -3.58
CA THR A 450 9.14 19.25 -4.84
C THR A 450 8.58 18.57 -6.09
N GLY A 451 8.22 17.28 -5.99
CA GLY A 451 7.86 16.43 -7.14
C GLY A 451 9.08 16.03 -7.99
N GLY A 452 10.29 16.30 -7.53
CA GLY A 452 11.53 15.97 -8.20
C GLY A 452 12.51 15.19 -7.30
N VAL A 453 13.55 14.66 -7.90
CA VAL A 453 14.72 14.10 -7.21
C VAL A 453 15.92 14.88 -7.69
N ALA A 454 16.69 15.48 -6.77
CA ALA A 454 17.83 16.30 -7.10
C ALA A 454 18.84 15.58 -8.00
N ALA A 455 19.54 16.34 -8.84
CA ALA A 455 20.50 15.78 -9.79
C ALA A 455 21.70 15.12 -9.08
N ASP A 456 22.08 15.68 -7.94
CA ASP A 456 23.14 15.24 -7.04
C ASP A 456 22.67 14.23 -5.96
N ALA A 457 21.38 13.80 -6.02
CA ALA A 457 20.89 12.77 -5.10
C ALA A 457 21.87 11.59 -5.06
N ASP A 458 22.39 11.30 -3.87
CA ASP A 458 23.44 10.30 -3.69
C ASP A 458 22.91 8.88 -3.99
N ALA A 459 22.91 8.56 -5.27
CA ALA A 459 22.51 7.25 -5.77
C ALA A 459 23.33 6.11 -5.16
N ARG A 460 24.60 6.38 -4.77
CA ARG A 460 25.47 5.40 -4.14
C ARG A 460 25.08 5.18 -2.69
N ALA A 461 24.86 6.25 -1.91
CA ALA A 461 24.40 6.15 -0.53
C ALA A 461 23.00 5.48 -0.44
N CYS A 462 22.10 5.77 -1.38
CA CYS A 462 20.80 5.09 -1.49
C CYS A 462 20.93 3.62 -1.93
N GLY A 463 22.04 3.23 -2.55
CA GLY A 463 22.17 1.92 -3.21
C GLY A 463 21.25 1.76 -4.43
N MET A 464 20.86 2.88 -5.04
CA MET A 464 19.88 2.96 -6.13
C MET A 464 20.51 3.52 -7.40
N ARG A 465 19.86 3.25 -8.54
CA ARG A 465 20.08 3.95 -9.79
C ARG A 465 18.82 4.73 -10.13
N PHE A 466 18.97 6.03 -10.35
CA PHE A 466 17.89 6.90 -10.83
C PHE A 466 17.98 7.10 -12.35
N ASP A 467 16.81 7.23 -12.98
CA ASP A 467 16.62 7.56 -14.39
C ASP A 467 15.55 8.65 -14.44
N ARG A 468 15.97 9.84 -14.83
CA ARG A 468 15.14 11.06 -14.84
C ARG A 468 14.53 11.33 -16.22
N GLY A 469 14.91 10.54 -17.25
CA GLY A 469 14.48 10.67 -18.64
C GLY A 469 15.49 11.39 -19.51
#